data_13f3b9aa4f4f8c9640025c862f4cd9d1
#
_entry.id   13f3b9aa4f4f8c9640025c862f4cd9d1
#
_cell.length_a   1.000
_cell.length_b   1.000
_cell.length_c   1.000
_cell.angle_alpha   90.00
_cell.angle_beta   90.00
_cell.angle_gamma   90.00
#
_symmetry.space_group_name_H-M   'P 1'
#
loop_
_entity.id
_entity.type
_entity.pdbx_description
1 polymer ?
#
loop_
_entity_poly.entity_id
_entity_poly.type
_entity_poly.pdbx_seq_one_letter_code
_entity_poly.pdbx_strand_id
1 'polypeptide(L)'
;MMRALYTAASGMRAQQTNVDNISNNIANVNTTAFKSQKTEFKSLLYQTIQTRTTSANGEEKPIGAQVGLGTRVASNTTSYTQGALLEDESKSAFAIEGNGFFQVRGADGTTYYTRNGNFNWSIGPTGTTLTNTCLLYTSPSPRDTE
;
A
#
# COMPACT_ATOMS: atom_id res chain seq x y z
N MET A 1 3.72 -35.93 -7.12
CA MET A 1 2.38 -35.40 -6.85
C MET A 1 2.37 -34.37 -5.73
N MET A 2 3.04 -34.57 -4.59
CA MET A 2 3.09 -33.61 -3.47
C MET A 2 3.56 -32.19 -3.86
N ARG A 3 4.52 -32.07 -4.78
CA ARG A 3 5.05 -30.79 -5.25
C ARG A 3 4.02 -29.96 -6.01
N ALA A 4 3.23 -30.59 -6.86
CA ALA A 4 2.18 -29.90 -7.61
C ALA A 4 1.10 -29.34 -6.67
N LEU A 5 0.71 -30.10 -5.65
CA LEU A 5 -0.22 -29.64 -4.62
C LEU A 5 0.33 -28.47 -3.83
N TYR A 6 1.62 -28.50 -3.48
CA TYR A 6 2.28 -27.41 -2.76
C TYR A 6 2.34 -26.12 -3.60
N THR A 7 2.68 -26.24 -4.88
CA THR A 7 2.71 -25.12 -5.81
C THR A 7 1.31 -24.52 -5.98
N ALA A 8 0.28 -25.37 -6.14
CA ALA A 8 -1.10 -24.93 -6.21
C ALA A 8 -1.56 -24.23 -4.92
N ALA A 9 -1.23 -24.77 -3.75
CA ALA A 9 -1.56 -24.18 -2.45
C ALA A 9 -0.89 -22.80 -2.27
N SER A 10 0.37 -22.65 -2.69
CA SER A 10 1.06 -21.36 -2.63
C SER A 10 0.40 -20.31 -3.53
N GLY A 11 -0.03 -20.71 -4.73
CA GLY A 11 -0.77 -19.85 -5.66
C GLY A 11 -2.12 -19.41 -5.10
N MET A 12 -2.88 -20.35 -4.52
CA MET A 12 -4.17 -20.02 -3.89
C MET A 12 -4.03 -19.03 -2.73
N ARG A 13 -3.04 -19.23 -1.85
CA ARG A 13 -2.75 -18.29 -0.75
C ARG A 13 -2.38 -16.90 -1.26
N ALA A 14 -1.56 -16.83 -2.30
CA ALA A 14 -1.18 -15.57 -2.91
C ALA A 14 -2.39 -14.84 -3.50
N GLN A 15 -3.28 -15.55 -4.19
CA GLN A 15 -4.51 -14.99 -4.74
C GLN A 15 -5.50 -14.57 -3.65
N GLN A 16 -5.60 -15.31 -2.55
CA GLN A 16 -6.43 -14.91 -1.42
C GLN A 16 -5.98 -13.56 -0.87
N THR A 17 -4.68 -13.38 -0.61
CA THR A 17 -4.15 -12.07 -0.15
C THR A 17 -4.44 -10.94 -1.15
N ASN A 18 -4.37 -11.23 -2.46
CA ASN A 18 -4.71 -10.25 -3.49
C ASN A 18 -6.19 -9.83 -3.43
N VAL A 19 -7.08 -10.81 -3.30
CA VAL A 19 -8.53 -10.57 -3.15
C VAL A 19 -8.82 -9.78 -1.88
N ASP A 20 -8.16 -10.08 -0.77
CA ASP A 20 -8.31 -9.35 0.49
C ASP A 20 -7.91 -7.86 0.32
N ASN A 21 -6.80 -7.59 -0.36
CA ASN A 21 -6.37 -6.21 -0.67
C ASN A 21 -7.34 -5.48 -1.59
N ILE A 22 -7.83 -6.14 -2.64
CA ILE A 22 -8.82 -5.56 -3.55
C ILE A 22 -10.12 -5.26 -2.79
N SER A 23 -10.58 -6.17 -1.94
CA SER A 23 -11.78 -5.99 -1.12
C SER A 23 -11.62 -4.78 -0.17
N ASN A 24 -10.46 -4.63 0.45
CA ASN A 24 -10.16 -3.47 1.28
C ASN A 24 -10.15 -2.16 0.47
N ASN A 25 -9.56 -2.16 -0.73
CA ASN A 25 -9.58 -0.99 -1.60
C ASN A 25 -11.02 -0.61 -2.01
N ILE A 26 -11.86 -1.59 -2.33
CA ILE A 26 -13.27 -1.36 -2.69
C ILE A 26 -14.06 -0.85 -1.48
N ALA A 27 -13.86 -1.43 -0.30
CA ALA A 27 -14.53 -0.98 0.92
C ALA A 27 -14.24 0.49 1.24
N ASN A 28 -13.05 0.97 0.88
CA ASN A 28 -12.58 2.33 1.14
C ASN A 28 -12.66 3.27 -0.08
N VAL A 29 -13.43 2.90 -1.13
CA VAL A 29 -13.51 3.70 -2.37
C VAL A 29 -14.04 5.12 -2.12
N ASN A 30 -14.94 5.28 -1.14
CA ASN A 30 -15.52 6.57 -0.75
C ASN A 30 -14.76 7.25 0.41
N THR A 31 -13.67 6.67 0.89
CA THR A 31 -12.88 7.25 1.98
C THR A 31 -11.94 8.32 1.42
N THR A 32 -12.10 9.56 1.88
CA THR A 32 -11.22 10.68 1.45
C THR A 32 -9.78 10.45 1.87
N ALA A 33 -8.85 10.73 0.96
CA ALA A 33 -7.41 10.53 1.13
C ALA A 33 -6.98 9.07 1.39
N PHE A 34 -7.84 8.09 1.09
CA PHE A 34 -7.44 6.69 1.13
C PHE A 34 -6.34 6.41 0.11
N LYS A 35 -5.37 5.64 0.52
CA LYS A 35 -4.25 5.22 -0.32
C LYS A 35 -4.43 3.74 -0.66
N SER A 36 -4.73 3.46 -1.93
CA SER A 36 -4.92 2.10 -2.40
C SER A 36 -3.64 1.28 -2.25
N GLN A 37 -3.79 0.02 -1.89
CA GLN A 37 -2.70 -0.93 -1.77
C GLN A 37 -2.73 -1.90 -2.96
N LYS A 38 -1.54 -2.24 -3.45
CA LYS A 38 -1.33 -3.22 -4.51
C LYS A 38 -0.41 -4.33 -3.99
N THR A 39 -0.84 -5.57 -4.16
CA THR A 39 -0.04 -6.74 -3.81
C THR A 39 0.96 -7.05 -4.91
N GLU A 40 2.22 -7.21 -4.55
CA GLU A 40 3.28 -7.65 -5.44
C GLU A 40 3.66 -9.08 -5.15
N PHE A 41 3.86 -9.85 -6.21
CA PHE A 41 4.19 -11.26 -6.14
C PHE A 41 5.64 -11.51 -6.57
N LYS A 42 6.25 -12.50 -5.95
CA LYS A 42 7.57 -12.98 -6.32
C LYS A 42 7.51 -14.48 -6.56
N SER A 43 8.11 -14.95 -7.64
CA SER A 43 8.31 -16.38 -7.87
C SER A 43 9.26 -16.97 -6.83
N LEU A 44 8.99 -18.19 -6.43
CA LEU A 44 9.94 -19.01 -5.66
C LEU A 44 11.03 -19.55 -6.61
N LEU A 45 12.05 -20.14 -6.02
CA LEU A 45 13.17 -20.70 -6.78
C LEU A 45 12.70 -21.70 -7.80
N TYR A 46 13.41 -21.76 -8.93
CA TYR A 46 13.22 -22.75 -9.96
C TYR A 46 14.11 -23.94 -9.65
N GLN A 47 13.57 -25.14 -9.77
CA GLN A 47 14.35 -26.36 -9.71
C GLN A 47 14.65 -26.82 -11.13
N THR A 48 15.94 -26.99 -11.43
CA THR A 48 16.38 -27.57 -12.70
C THR A 48 16.19 -29.08 -12.64
N ILE A 49 15.32 -29.61 -13.49
CA ILE A 49 15.09 -31.04 -13.65
C ILE A 49 16.11 -31.63 -14.61
N GLN A 50 16.43 -30.86 -15.67
CA GLN A 50 17.37 -31.28 -16.68
C GLN A 50 18.31 -30.11 -17.00
N THR A 51 19.60 -30.33 -16.81
CA THR A 51 20.68 -29.44 -17.26
C THR A 51 20.94 -29.67 -18.75
N ARG A 52 21.41 -28.61 -19.40
CA ARG A 52 21.97 -28.76 -20.76
C ARG A 52 23.17 -29.68 -20.66
N THR A 53 23.16 -30.77 -21.39
CA THR A 53 24.28 -31.70 -21.48
C THR A 53 24.62 -31.90 -22.94
N THR A 54 25.91 -31.97 -23.25
CA THR A 54 26.39 -32.35 -24.57
C THR A 54 26.30 -33.85 -24.69
N SER A 55 25.70 -34.34 -25.78
CA SER A 55 25.66 -35.77 -26.10
C SER A 55 27.07 -36.27 -26.36
N ALA A 56 27.32 -37.59 -26.17
CA ALA A 56 28.59 -38.23 -26.49
C ALA A 56 29.02 -38.07 -27.98
N ASN A 57 28.08 -37.71 -28.84
CA ASN A 57 28.30 -37.40 -30.24
C ASN A 57 28.57 -35.93 -30.56
N GLY A 58 28.79 -35.08 -29.54
CA GLY A 58 29.09 -33.65 -29.72
C GLY A 58 27.87 -32.75 -30.03
N GLU A 59 26.66 -33.32 -30.13
CA GLU A 59 25.45 -32.51 -30.29
C GLU A 59 24.97 -31.94 -28.94
N GLU A 60 24.81 -30.62 -28.87
CA GLU A 60 24.25 -29.95 -27.72
C GLU A 60 22.73 -30.19 -27.65
N LYS A 61 22.23 -30.67 -26.51
CA LYS A 61 20.81 -30.64 -26.20
C LYS A 61 20.45 -29.22 -25.75
N PRO A 62 19.79 -28.40 -26.59
CA PRO A 62 19.65 -26.98 -26.36
C PRO A 62 18.62 -26.63 -25.27
N ILE A 63 17.84 -27.60 -24.78
CA ILE A 63 16.68 -27.34 -23.91
C ILE A 63 16.93 -27.90 -22.51
N GLY A 64 17.07 -27.03 -21.54
CA GLY A 64 16.98 -27.39 -20.10
C GLY A 64 15.54 -27.31 -19.63
N ALA A 65 15.11 -28.24 -18.77
CA ALA A 65 13.81 -28.21 -18.13
C ALA A 65 13.93 -27.68 -16.70
N GLN A 66 13.21 -26.59 -16.41
CA GLN A 66 13.11 -26.01 -15.08
C GLN A 66 11.65 -25.93 -14.64
N VAL A 67 11.40 -26.21 -13.38
CA VAL A 67 10.07 -26.13 -12.78
C VAL A 67 10.10 -25.16 -11.60
N GLY A 68 9.19 -24.17 -11.60
CA GLY A 68 9.01 -23.24 -10.49
C GLY A 68 8.35 -23.92 -9.29
N LEU A 69 8.76 -23.56 -8.09
CA LEU A 69 8.24 -24.09 -6.82
C LEU A 69 7.01 -23.33 -6.30
N GLY A 70 6.48 -22.38 -7.06
CA GLY A 70 5.32 -21.61 -6.68
C GLY A 70 5.58 -20.12 -6.60
N THR A 71 4.68 -19.42 -5.93
CA THR A 71 4.72 -17.96 -5.74
C THR A 71 4.55 -17.59 -4.27
N ARG A 72 5.01 -16.40 -3.91
CA ARG A 72 4.76 -15.78 -2.60
C ARG A 72 4.43 -14.31 -2.77
N VAL A 73 3.71 -13.76 -1.81
CA VAL A 73 3.55 -12.31 -1.67
C VAL A 73 4.91 -11.72 -1.28
N ALA A 74 5.36 -10.72 -2.03
CA ALA A 74 6.62 -10.02 -1.78
C ALA A 74 6.39 -8.82 -0.87
N SER A 75 5.43 -7.96 -1.23
CA SER A 75 5.11 -6.73 -0.50
C SER A 75 3.71 -6.25 -0.86
N ASN A 76 3.16 -5.38 -0.01
CA ASN A 76 2.01 -4.56 -0.34
C ASN A 76 2.51 -3.13 -0.53
N THR A 77 2.41 -2.62 -1.75
CA THR A 77 2.86 -1.28 -2.12
C THR A 77 1.68 -0.32 -2.07
N THR A 78 1.86 0.81 -1.38
CA THR A 78 0.85 1.86 -1.29
C THR A 78 1.00 2.83 -2.46
N SER A 79 -0.09 3.14 -3.14
CA SER A 79 -0.13 4.13 -4.22
C SER A 79 -0.41 5.52 -3.65
N TYR A 80 0.42 6.50 -4.03
CA TYR A 80 0.29 7.92 -3.64
C TYR A 80 -0.17 8.81 -4.79
N THR A 81 -0.75 8.24 -5.84
CA THR A 81 -1.30 9.02 -6.95
C THR A 81 -2.42 9.92 -6.45
N GLN A 82 -2.44 11.16 -6.97
CA GLN A 82 -3.48 12.13 -6.64
C GLN A 82 -4.79 11.72 -7.31
N GLY A 83 -5.87 11.68 -6.50
CA GLY A 83 -7.23 11.49 -6.98
C GLY A 83 -7.87 12.81 -7.42
N ALA A 84 -9.11 12.72 -7.90
CA ALA A 84 -9.94 13.88 -8.19
C ALA A 84 -10.22 14.66 -6.89
N LEU A 85 -10.22 15.99 -6.99
CA LEU A 85 -10.64 16.86 -5.91
C LEU A 85 -12.17 16.82 -5.84
N LEU A 86 -12.70 16.66 -4.65
CA LEU A 86 -14.13 16.69 -4.35
C LEU A 86 -14.45 18.06 -3.70
N GLU A 87 -15.54 18.66 -4.12
CA GLU A 87 -16.06 19.86 -3.50
C GLU A 87 -16.77 19.48 -2.20
N ASP A 88 -16.48 20.21 -1.13
CA ASP A 88 -17.07 20.04 0.20
C ASP A 88 -17.59 21.40 0.68
N GLU A 89 -18.78 21.43 1.26
CA GLU A 89 -19.41 22.64 1.78
C GLU A 89 -18.78 23.13 3.10
N SER A 90 -17.92 22.32 3.70
CA SER A 90 -17.25 22.64 4.97
C SER A 90 -16.19 23.72 4.80
N LYS A 91 -16.28 24.80 5.56
CA LYS A 91 -15.29 25.90 5.56
C LYS A 91 -13.90 25.48 6.04
N SER A 92 -13.77 24.34 6.71
CA SER A 92 -12.52 23.82 7.24
C SER A 92 -11.97 22.63 6.43
N ALA A 93 -12.55 22.37 5.26
CA ALA A 93 -12.04 21.37 4.34
C ALA A 93 -10.97 21.99 3.42
N PHE A 94 -9.80 21.38 3.39
CA PHE A 94 -8.67 21.80 2.59
C PHE A 94 -8.17 20.66 1.71
N ALA A 95 -7.76 20.96 0.50
CA ALA A 95 -7.13 20.00 -0.39
C ALA A 95 -5.77 20.51 -0.84
N ILE A 96 -4.79 19.62 -0.95
CA ILE A 96 -3.49 19.93 -1.52
C ILE A 96 -3.50 19.46 -2.98
N GLU A 97 -3.28 20.36 -3.90
CA GLU A 97 -3.00 20.04 -5.31
C GLU A 97 -1.48 19.89 -5.50
N GLY A 98 -1.07 18.77 -6.08
CA GLY A 98 0.35 18.46 -6.23
C GLY A 98 0.94 17.64 -5.10
N ASN A 99 2.27 17.65 -4.94
CA ASN A 99 2.99 16.85 -3.95
C ASN A 99 3.03 17.56 -2.60
N GLY A 100 2.58 16.89 -1.54
CA GLY A 100 2.62 17.43 -0.17
C GLY A 100 1.75 16.64 0.79
N PHE A 101 1.92 16.89 2.09
CA PHE A 101 1.13 16.30 3.16
C PHE A 101 0.85 17.37 4.21
N PHE A 102 -0.31 17.29 4.85
CA PHE A 102 -0.58 18.05 6.05
C PHE A 102 0.19 17.44 7.22
N GLN A 103 0.85 18.28 7.98
CA GLN A 103 1.51 17.89 9.20
C GLN A 103 0.53 18.03 10.36
N VAL A 104 0.31 16.95 11.11
CA VAL A 104 -0.57 16.93 12.27
C VAL A 104 0.19 16.39 13.46
N ARG A 105 -0.07 16.95 14.64
CA ARG A 105 0.54 16.49 15.89
C ARG A 105 -0.43 15.58 16.63
N GLY A 106 0.01 14.39 16.97
CA GLY A 106 -0.76 13.47 17.79
C GLY A 106 -0.81 13.89 19.27
N ALA A 107 -1.70 13.27 20.04
CA ALA A 107 -1.79 13.46 21.49
C ALA A 107 -0.48 13.12 22.21
N ASP A 108 0.30 12.20 21.64
CA ASP A 108 1.62 11.77 22.15
C ASP A 108 2.75 12.78 21.83
N GLY A 109 2.43 13.91 21.21
CA GLY A 109 3.42 14.90 20.76
C GLY A 109 4.19 14.49 19.50
N THR A 110 3.92 13.31 18.94
CA THR A 110 4.52 12.84 17.68
C THR A 110 3.90 13.52 16.47
N THR A 111 4.72 13.76 15.47
CA THR A 111 4.28 14.35 14.20
C THR A 111 3.86 13.26 13.22
N TYR A 112 2.66 13.40 12.68
CA TYR A 112 2.11 12.53 11.63
C TYR A 112 1.88 13.34 10.37
N TYR A 113 1.86 12.64 9.24
CA TYR A 113 1.59 13.24 7.94
C TYR A 113 0.33 12.63 7.33
N THR A 114 -0.59 13.48 6.91
CA THR A 114 -1.84 13.04 6.30
C THR A 114 -2.13 13.81 5.02
N ARG A 115 -2.90 13.20 4.12
CA ARG A 115 -3.44 13.86 2.94
C ARG A 115 -4.91 14.24 3.13
N ASN A 116 -5.53 13.75 4.21
CA ASN A 116 -6.91 14.08 4.54
C ASN A 116 -6.99 15.50 5.07
N GLY A 117 -7.68 16.36 4.32
CA GLY A 117 -7.89 17.76 4.66
C GLY A 117 -9.25 18.06 5.28
N ASN A 118 -10.05 17.07 5.62
CA ASN A 118 -11.29 17.24 6.37
C ASN A 118 -10.97 17.52 7.84
N PHE A 119 -10.81 18.81 8.16
CA PHE A 119 -10.56 19.25 9.51
C PHE A 119 -11.83 19.80 10.15
N ASN A 120 -11.99 19.58 11.45
CA ASN A 120 -13.05 20.11 12.26
C ASN A 120 -12.46 21.02 13.34
N TRP A 121 -13.21 22.08 13.69
CA TRP A 121 -12.85 22.93 14.81
C TRP A 121 -13.16 22.21 16.12
N SER A 122 -12.17 22.10 16.97
CA SER A 122 -12.29 21.53 18.31
C SER A 122 -11.81 22.56 19.34
N ILE A 123 -12.52 22.64 20.45
CA ILE A 123 -12.15 23.50 21.57
C ILE A 123 -11.27 22.68 22.52
N GLY A 124 -9.98 22.99 22.54
CA GLY A 124 -9.02 22.39 23.46
C GLY A 124 -8.74 23.27 24.67
N PRO A 125 -7.96 22.79 25.65
CA PRO A 125 -7.63 23.55 26.86
C PRO A 125 -6.80 24.82 26.60
N THR A 126 -6.13 24.88 25.45
CA THR A 126 -5.30 26.03 25.04
C THR A 126 -5.97 26.92 23.98
N GLY A 127 -7.22 26.64 23.61
CA GLY A 127 -7.96 27.41 22.58
C GLY A 127 -8.59 26.54 21.51
N THR A 128 -9.00 27.18 20.42
CA THR A 128 -9.61 26.49 19.30
C THR A 128 -8.53 25.91 18.40
N THR A 129 -8.57 24.61 18.14
CA THR A 129 -7.63 23.89 17.29
C THR A 129 -8.35 23.20 16.14
N LEU A 130 -7.67 23.09 15.00
CA LEU A 130 -8.13 22.26 13.90
C LEU A 130 -7.73 20.82 14.17
N THR A 131 -8.71 19.93 14.20
CA THR A 131 -8.49 18.49 14.43
C THR A 131 -9.02 17.70 13.24
N ASN A 132 -8.35 16.58 12.93
CA ASN A 132 -8.87 15.62 12.00
C ASN A 132 -9.80 14.63 12.72
N THR A 133 -10.62 13.91 12.00
CA THR A 133 -11.58 12.90 12.50
C THR A 133 -10.94 11.83 13.40
N CYS A 134 -9.62 11.64 13.30
CA CYS A 134 -8.83 10.72 14.13
C CYS A 134 -8.19 11.37 15.38
N LEU A 135 -8.68 12.51 15.87
CA LEU A 135 -8.15 13.21 17.05
C LEU A 135 -6.69 13.69 16.93
N LEU A 136 -6.21 13.88 15.70
CA LEU A 136 -4.89 14.45 15.46
C LEU A 136 -5.00 15.98 15.43
N TYR A 137 -4.20 16.65 16.26
CA TYR A 137 -4.12 18.10 16.29
C TYR A 137 -3.20 18.60 15.18
N THR A 138 -3.61 19.65 14.46
CA THR A 138 -2.71 20.37 13.58
C THR A 138 -1.70 21.16 14.40
N SER A 139 -0.46 21.25 13.94
CA SER A 139 0.50 22.17 14.54
C SER A 139 -0.03 23.60 14.46
N PRO A 140 0.07 24.41 15.53
CA PRO A 140 -0.27 25.84 15.46
C PRO A 140 0.58 26.50 14.36
N SER A 141 -0.02 27.47 13.67
CA SER A 141 0.69 28.23 12.66
C SER A 141 1.90 28.92 13.30
N PRO A 142 3.07 29.01 12.63
CA PRO A 142 4.23 29.72 13.16
C PRO A 142 3.97 31.21 13.46
N ARG A 143 2.78 31.72 13.13
CA ARG A 143 2.34 33.07 13.41
C ARG A 143 1.73 33.25 14.80
N ASP A 144 1.43 32.14 15.51
CA ASP A 144 0.79 32.16 16.84
C ASP A 144 1.81 32.05 17.99
N THR A 145 3.10 32.24 17.72
CA THR A 145 4.21 32.20 18.69
C THR A 145 4.85 33.59 18.94
N GLU A 146 4.12 34.69 18.70
CA GLU A 146 4.50 36.02 19.17
C GLU A 146 3.61 36.48 20.33
#